data_e548011ac4fba9f7b65fc5c57b540a65
#
_entry.id   e548011ac4fba9f7b65fc5c57b540a65
#
_cell.length_a   1.000
_cell.length_b   1.000
_cell.length_c   1.000
_cell.angle_alpha   90.00
_cell.angle_beta   90.00
_cell.angle_gamma   90.00
#
_symmetry.space_group_name_H-M   'P 1'
#
loop_
_entity.id
_entity.type
_entity.pdbx_description
1 polymer ?
#
loop_
_entity_poly.entity_id
_entity_poly.type
_entity_poly.pdbx_seq_one_letter_code
_entity_poly.pdbx_strand_id
1 'polypeptide(L)'
;MKGRPPGKSGGPARGGKPGGSKPAGRSGAPGRARGGAKAASARKQDGDRPFKPGAKSVGKPRSKAPVAKAAAPAPAVAAKPNPAKGVSLDVRQYRVQADDDGIRLDRWFQRHLPDVGFNIVSRWSRTGQLRVDGARAAPGDRIAEGQMIRVPPAEPKVAAADKPKRVRVIDLTEDEIAYVQDMVIHRDKQAIVINKPPGLATQGGTKTDEHVDRLLDGLIFDAESRPKLVHRLDKDTSGALLLARSSRSAAHFAKAFSSRTARKVYWAIVIGVPSIDDGMIELPITKQPGTGGEKMHVDEEEGLPARTRYRVIERAGNRAAWVELQPYTGRTHQLRVHMAAIGHPLVGDGKYGGKDSFLSGSISRKMHLHARRIRVDHPDGGRIDMKAELPEHFLNSLIALGFDLSLGDMPLDDEIDRTPTREDEKKAARAHAKQIRKGRRGERRGRGEK
;
A
#
# COMPACT_ATOMS: atom_id res chain seq x y z
N MET A 1 -3.60 -55.07 53.24
CA MET A 1 -3.56 -56.52 52.88
C MET A 1 -3.18 -56.60 51.42
N LYS A 2 -1.92 -56.88 51.16
CA LYS A 2 -1.41 -58.15 50.66
C LYS A 2 -2.18 -58.64 49.42
N GLY A 3 -1.62 -58.79 48.22
CA GLY A 3 -0.39 -59.31 47.87
C GLY A 3 -0.13 -59.31 46.35
N ARG A 4 1.09 -59.25 46.04
CA ARG A 4 1.78 -59.60 44.78
C ARG A 4 2.20 -61.08 44.84
N PRO A 5 2.89 -61.61 43.83
CA PRO A 5 2.76 -61.93 42.38
C PRO A 5 2.86 -63.49 42.19
N PRO A 6 3.44 -64.16 41.22
CA PRO A 6 4.35 -63.90 40.08
C PRO A 6 4.16 -64.86 38.83
N GLY A 7 5.08 -64.72 37.84
CA GLY A 7 5.77 -65.80 37.20
C GLY A 7 5.77 -65.73 35.66
N LYS A 8 6.83 -65.34 35.01
CA LYS A 8 7.97 -66.04 34.35
C LYS A 8 7.60 -67.23 33.43
N SER A 9 7.96 -67.15 32.14
CA SER A 9 9.09 -67.74 31.39
C SER A 9 8.57 -68.08 29.99
N GLY A 10 9.29 -67.95 28.91
CA GLY A 10 10.50 -68.40 28.43
C GLY A 10 10.66 -68.04 26.95
N GLY A 11 11.84 -67.72 26.52
CA GLY A 11 12.27 -67.85 25.14
C GLY A 11 12.99 -69.21 25.00
N PRO A 12 13.78 -69.45 23.98
CA PRO A 12 14.00 -68.84 22.63
C PRO A 12 14.12 -69.95 21.52
N ALA A 13 14.29 -69.53 20.22
CA ALA A 13 15.12 -70.23 19.24
C ALA A 13 14.83 -69.66 17.84
N ARG A 14 15.82 -69.04 17.20
CA ARG A 14 16.89 -69.52 16.32
C ARG A 14 16.47 -70.21 15.04
N GLY A 15 16.94 -69.64 13.95
CA GLY A 15 17.33 -70.37 12.73
C GLY A 15 16.52 -69.95 11.50
N GLY A 16 17.02 -69.44 10.46
CA GLY A 16 18.02 -69.82 9.54
C GLY A 16 17.87 -68.92 8.26
N LYS A 17 18.93 -68.35 7.85
CA LYS A 17 19.23 -68.12 6.42
C LYS A 17 19.80 -69.44 5.88
N PRO A 18 19.90 -69.69 4.55
CA PRO A 18 20.49 -68.84 3.52
C PRO A 18 20.01 -69.13 2.05
N GLY A 19 20.69 -68.42 1.17
CA GLY A 19 20.94 -68.81 -0.21
C GLY A 19 20.03 -68.16 -1.24
N GLY A 20 20.42 -67.39 -2.19
CA GLY A 20 21.63 -67.38 -3.00
C GLY A 20 21.19 -67.54 -4.45
N SER A 21 21.50 -66.63 -5.25
CA SER A 21 22.10 -66.78 -6.57
C SER A 21 21.64 -65.76 -7.61
N LYS A 22 22.59 -64.93 -8.00
CA LYS A 22 22.68 -64.37 -9.38
C LYS A 22 23.21 -65.48 -10.29
N PRO A 23 23.02 -65.44 -11.63
CA PRO A 23 23.94 -64.69 -12.49
C PRO A 23 23.19 -64.04 -13.72
N ALA A 24 23.64 -62.88 -14.20
CA ALA A 24 24.63 -62.63 -15.25
C ALA A 24 24.28 -63.16 -16.69
N GLY A 25 24.26 -62.24 -17.61
CA GLY A 25 24.32 -62.46 -19.06
C GLY A 25 23.79 -61.26 -19.81
N ARG A 26 24.61 -60.32 -20.12
CA ARG A 26 25.45 -60.07 -21.30
C ARG A 26 24.69 -59.78 -22.59
N SER A 27 24.94 -58.53 -23.06
CA SER A 27 25.45 -58.15 -24.40
C SER A 27 24.42 -57.87 -25.48
N GLY A 28 24.64 -56.70 -26.10
CA GLY A 28 24.23 -56.47 -27.46
C GLY A 28 23.94 -55.00 -27.81
N ALA A 29 24.94 -54.18 -27.99
CA ALA A 29 24.94 -53.17 -29.03
C ALA A 29 25.72 -53.75 -30.21
N PRO A 30 25.71 -53.23 -31.42
CA PRO A 30 25.31 -51.93 -31.93
C PRO A 30 24.51 -51.99 -33.25
N GLY A 31 23.99 -50.87 -33.72
CA GLY A 31 23.42 -50.78 -35.06
C GLY A 31 23.27 -49.35 -35.51
N ARG A 32 24.28 -48.83 -36.16
CA ARG A 32 24.31 -47.68 -37.06
C ARG A 32 23.48 -47.96 -38.29
N ALA A 33 22.79 -46.92 -38.83
CA ALA A 33 22.76 -46.46 -40.24
C ALA A 33 21.68 -45.39 -40.31
N ARG A 34 22.00 -44.13 -40.57
CA ARG A 34 22.27 -43.50 -41.88
C ARG A 34 21.08 -43.51 -42.82
N GLY A 35 20.69 -42.30 -43.22
CA GLY A 35 19.92 -41.91 -44.37
C GLY A 35 18.92 -40.87 -43.97
N GLY A 36 18.95 -39.63 -44.34
CA GLY A 36 19.52 -38.97 -45.52
C GLY A 36 18.39 -38.33 -46.30
N ALA A 37 18.57 -37.09 -46.65
CA ALA A 37 17.84 -36.26 -47.63
C ALA A 37 16.92 -35.21 -47.00
N LYS A 38 17.32 -33.91 -46.84
CA LYS A 38 17.55 -32.90 -47.92
C LYS A 38 16.35 -32.73 -48.85
N ALA A 39 15.64 -31.62 -48.65
CA ALA A 39 15.12 -30.71 -49.67
C ALA A 39 14.74 -29.42 -48.90
N ALA A 40 15.36 -28.34 -48.94
CA ALA A 40 15.82 -27.34 -49.88
C ALA A 40 14.78 -26.95 -50.91
N SER A 41 14.35 -25.76 -50.80
CA SER A 41 13.87 -24.74 -51.76
C SER A 41 12.62 -24.04 -51.21
N ALA A 42 12.43 -22.77 -51.33
CA ALA A 42 13.10 -21.74 -52.09
C ALA A 42 12.81 -20.38 -51.46
N ARG A 43 13.81 -19.56 -51.52
CA ARG A 43 13.73 -18.09 -51.49
C ARG A 43 12.69 -17.59 -52.49
N LYS A 44 11.90 -16.60 -52.09
CA LYS A 44 11.57 -15.47 -52.98
C LYS A 44 11.80 -14.18 -52.22
N GLN A 45 12.87 -13.54 -52.59
CA GLN A 45 13.09 -12.10 -52.57
C GLN A 45 12.16 -11.49 -53.61
N ASP A 46 11.73 -10.32 -53.31
CA ASP A 46 11.44 -9.11 -54.10
C ASP A 46 10.35 -8.34 -53.34
N GLY A 47 10.42 -7.07 -53.10
CA GLY A 47 11.12 -6.01 -53.73
C GLY A 47 11.17 -4.79 -52.85
N ASP A 48 12.32 -4.35 -52.90
CA ASP A 48 12.79 -2.99 -52.71
C ASP A 48 11.83 -1.95 -53.30
N ARG A 49 11.46 -0.94 -52.52
CA ARG A 49 11.08 0.36 -53.06
C ARG A 49 11.54 1.50 -52.17
N PRO A 50 12.10 2.50 -52.81
CA PRO A 50 13.07 3.38 -52.18
C PRO A 50 12.46 4.60 -51.52
N PHE A 51 13.19 5.04 -50.52
CA PHE A 51 13.20 6.37 -49.95
C PHE A 51 13.37 7.45 -51.04
N LYS A 52 12.48 8.45 -51.10
CA LYS A 52 12.73 9.71 -51.79
C LYS A 52 12.64 10.86 -50.81
N PRO A 53 13.70 11.64 -50.67
CA PRO A 53 13.69 12.93 -50.01
C PRO A 53 13.50 14.05 -51.07
N GLY A 54 12.90 15.12 -50.65
CA GLY A 54 12.85 16.37 -51.41
C GLY A 54 11.44 16.95 -51.37
N ALA A 55 11.23 18.19 -51.15
CA ALA A 55 12.04 19.35 -51.49
C ALA A 55 11.62 20.54 -50.62
N LYS A 56 12.56 21.36 -50.32
CA LYS A 56 12.42 22.76 -49.87
C LYS A 56 11.76 23.60 -50.93
N SER A 57 10.88 24.54 -50.58
CA SER A 57 10.64 25.81 -51.25
C SER A 57 10.31 26.82 -50.18
N VAL A 58 11.09 27.72 -49.85
CA VAL A 58 11.60 29.01 -50.35
C VAL A 58 10.49 29.83 -51.03
N GLY A 59 10.24 31.00 -50.41
CA GLY A 59 9.72 32.12 -51.17
C GLY A 59 8.74 33.03 -50.41
N LYS A 60 9.26 34.05 -49.82
CA LYS A 60 8.63 35.35 -49.47
C LYS A 60 7.98 36.01 -50.73
N PRO A 61 7.28 37.18 -50.68
CA PRO A 61 7.37 38.25 -49.69
C PRO A 61 6.07 39.00 -49.35
N ARG A 62 6.24 39.86 -48.34
CA ARG A 62 5.49 41.04 -47.93
C ARG A 62 4.69 41.80 -49.00
N SER A 63 3.49 42.30 -48.61
CA SER A 63 3.02 43.66 -48.93
C SER A 63 2.02 44.19 -47.91
N LYS A 64 2.42 45.22 -47.21
CA LYS A 64 1.86 46.55 -47.01
C LYS A 64 0.41 46.66 -46.57
N ALA A 65 0.26 47.30 -45.40
CA ALA A 65 -0.95 47.99 -44.96
C ALA A 65 -1.33 49.17 -45.87
N PRO A 66 -2.57 49.63 -45.78
CA PRO A 66 -2.79 51.00 -45.41
C PRO A 66 -3.94 51.18 -44.39
N VAL A 67 -3.63 51.97 -43.37
CA VAL A 67 -4.16 53.32 -43.07
C VAL A 67 -5.66 53.46 -42.83
N ALA A 68 -5.92 53.99 -41.66
CA ALA A 68 -7.10 54.40 -40.97
C ALA A 68 -8.19 55.15 -41.79
N LYS A 69 -9.43 54.90 -41.34
CA LYS A 69 -10.48 55.93 -41.47
C LYS A 69 -11.36 55.89 -40.22
N ALA A 70 -11.37 57.00 -39.53
CA ALA A 70 -12.24 57.31 -38.43
C ALA A 70 -13.70 57.44 -38.90
N ALA A 71 -14.64 56.95 -38.12
CA ALA A 71 -16.05 57.34 -38.20
C ALA A 71 -16.66 57.38 -36.80
N ALA A 72 -17.40 58.43 -36.59
CA ALA A 72 -17.94 59.02 -35.38
C ALA A 72 -19.07 58.22 -34.68
N PRO A 73 -19.52 58.66 -33.48
CA PRO A 73 -20.26 57.85 -32.52
C PRO A 73 -21.77 57.86 -32.77
N ALA A 74 -22.42 56.77 -32.44
CA ALA A 74 -23.88 56.67 -32.36
C ALA A 74 -24.34 56.20 -30.96
N PRO A 75 -25.58 56.41 -30.54
CA PRO A 75 -25.92 56.99 -29.25
C PRO A 75 -26.15 55.96 -28.13
N ALA A 76 -26.05 56.50 -26.91
CA ALA A 76 -26.30 55.84 -25.63
C ALA A 76 -27.68 55.19 -25.57
N VAL A 77 -27.73 53.91 -25.28
CA VAL A 77 -28.92 53.21 -24.79
C VAL A 77 -28.77 53.01 -23.29
N ALA A 78 -29.79 53.47 -22.58
CA ALA A 78 -29.90 53.53 -21.16
C ALA A 78 -29.60 52.19 -20.44
N ALA A 79 -28.73 52.28 -19.45
CA ALA A 79 -28.42 51.22 -18.51
C ALA A 79 -29.61 50.93 -17.59
N LYS A 80 -30.06 49.69 -17.56
CA LYS A 80 -30.90 49.16 -16.47
C LYS A 80 -30.03 48.83 -15.26
N PRO A 81 -30.45 49.11 -14.04
CA PRO A 81 -29.65 48.88 -12.86
C PRO A 81 -29.54 47.36 -12.56
N ASN A 82 -28.33 46.90 -12.41
CA ASN A 82 -28.01 45.53 -12.03
C ASN A 82 -27.86 45.46 -10.51
N PRO A 83 -28.65 44.67 -9.77
CA PRO A 83 -28.40 44.42 -8.37
C PRO A 83 -27.63 43.11 -8.20
N ALA A 84 -26.33 43.15 -8.37
CA ALA A 84 -25.50 42.04 -7.92
C ALA A 84 -24.35 42.63 -7.11
N LYS A 85 -24.39 42.37 -5.80
CA LYS A 85 -23.30 42.62 -4.88
C LYS A 85 -22.05 41.94 -5.39
N GLY A 86 -21.00 42.72 -5.58
CA GLY A 86 -19.75 42.34 -6.21
C GLY A 86 -19.05 41.13 -5.56
N VAL A 87 -18.87 40.11 -6.37
CA VAL A 87 -17.84 39.14 -6.14
C VAL A 87 -16.57 39.77 -6.67
N SER A 88 -15.63 40.10 -5.79
CA SER A 88 -14.31 40.56 -6.16
C SER A 88 -13.63 39.50 -7.05
N LEU A 89 -13.41 39.88 -8.30
CA LEU A 89 -12.65 39.07 -9.28
C LEU A 89 -11.14 39.14 -9.05
N ASP A 90 -10.69 39.72 -7.93
CA ASP A 90 -9.31 39.94 -7.65
C ASP A 90 -8.59 38.64 -7.24
N VAL A 91 -7.51 38.37 -7.89
CA VAL A 91 -6.58 37.31 -7.55
C VAL A 91 -5.98 37.61 -6.19
N ARG A 92 -6.21 36.74 -5.22
CA ARG A 92 -5.69 36.89 -3.86
C ARG A 92 -4.25 36.43 -3.79
N GLN A 93 -3.42 37.20 -3.09
CA GLN A 93 -2.03 36.85 -2.83
C GLN A 93 -1.80 36.76 -1.33
N TYR A 94 -1.10 35.71 -0.89
CA TYR A 94 -0.78 35.49 0.51
C TYR A 94 0.73 35.24 0.65
N ARG A 95 1.34 35.97 1.57
CA ARG A 95 2.74 35.74 1.93
C ARG A 95 2.83 34.67 3.01
N VAL A 96 3.68 33.68 2.81
CA VAL A 96 3.92 32.60 3.78
C VAL A 96 4.62 33.19 5.00
N GLN A 97 4.02 32.96 6.18
CA GLN A 97 4.57 33.42 7.45
C GLN A 97 5.60 32.43 7.99
N ALA A 98 6.45 32.90 8.93
CA ALA A 98 7.47 32.07 9.58
C ALA A 98 6.89 30.79 10.25
N ASP A 99 5.65 30.86 10.78
CA ASP A 99 4.98 29.72 11.41
C ASP A 99 4.53 28.65 10.40
N ASP A 100 4.52 28.98 9.12
CA ASP A 100 4.10 28.08 8.04
C ASP A 100 5.30 27.54 7.23
N ASP A 101 6.53 27.85 7.65
CA ASP A 101 7.73 27.38 6.97
C ASP A 101 7.79 25.85 6.90
N GLY A 102 8.00 25.30 5.70
CA GLY A 102 8.07 23.88 5.44
C GLY A 102 6.72 23.13 5.49
N ILE A 103 5.59 23.83 5.71
CA ILE A 103 4.25 23.23 5.65
C ILE A 103 3.89 22.84 4.22
N ARG A 104 3.08 21.81 4.04
CA ARG A 104 2.54 21.47 2.72
C ARG A 104 1.45 22.46 2.32
N LEU A 105 1.38 22.78 1.03
CA LEU A 105 0.43 23.75 0.49
C LEU A 105 -1.04 23.39 0.77
N ASP A 106 -1.41 22.10 0.70
CA ASP A 106 -2.77 21.64 1.06
C ASP A 106 -3.10 21.88 2.54
N ARG A 107 -2.11 21.76 3.44
CA ARG A 107 -2.25 22.04 4.87
C ARG A 107 -2.34 23.54 5.15
N TRP A 108 -1.58 24.32 4.39
CA TRP A 108 -1.67 25.77 4.44
C TRP A 108 -3.09 26.24 4.11
N PHE A 109 -3.73 25.70 3.04
CA PHE A 109 -5.11 26.00 2.71
C PHE A 109 -6.08 25.61 3.82
N GLN A 110 -5.92 24.44 4.44
CA GLN A 110 -6.74 24.04 5.57
C GLN A 110 -6.64 25.00 6.76
N ARG A 111 -5.46 25.59 6.98
CA ARG A 111 -5.21 26.50 8.11
C ARG A 111 -5.75 27.90 7.86
N HIS A 112 -5.52 28.44 6.67
CA HIS A 112 -5.77 29.85 6.35
C HIS A 112 -7.03 30.08 5.53
N LEU A 113 -7.50 29.09 4.77
CA LEU A 113 -8.68 29.15 3.91
C LEU A 113 -9.51 27.86 4.04
N PRO A 114 -10.09 27.61 5.23
CA PRO A 114 -10.82 26.36 5.51
C PRO A 114 -12.03 26.14 4.60
N ASP A 115 -12.58 27.21 4.03
CA ASP A 115 -13.66 27.16 3.04
C ASP A 115 -13.24 26.59 1.68
N VAL A 116 -11.93 26.51 1.42
CA VAL A 116 -11.36 25.98 0.17
C VAL A 116 -11.00 24.52 0.37
N GLY A 117 -11.91 23.62 0.00
CA GLY A 117 -11.69 22.19 0.12
C GLY A 117 -10.56 21.67 -0.78
N PHE A 118 -9.94 20.54 -0.40
CA PHE A 118 -8.83 19.89 -1.12
C PHE A 118 -9.13 19.71 -2.63
N ASN A 119 -10.35 19.36 -3.00
CA ASN A 119 -10.74 19.17 -4.40
C ASN A 119 -10.61 20.46 -5.23
N ILE A 120 -10.86 21.60 -4.63
CA ILE A 120 -10.72 22.92 -5.26
C ILE A 120 -9.23 23.23 -5.43
N VAL A 121 -8.42 23.04 -4.39
CA VAL A 121 -6.96 23.20 -4.43
C VAL A 121 -6.34 22.32 -5.51
N SER A 122 -6.74 21.05 -5.56
CA SER A 122 -6.28 20.09 -6.57
C SER A 122 -6.67 20.49 -8.00
N ARG A 123 -7.87 21.05 -8.19
CA ARG A 123 -8.33 21.56 -9.49
C ARG A 123 -7.51 22.78 -9.91
N TRP A 124 -7.32 23.76 -9.04
CA TRP A 124 -6.50 24.94 -9.32
C TRP A 124 -5.05 24.61 -9.64
N SER A 125 -4.48 23.60 -8.96
CA SER A 125 -3.16 23.08 -9.27
C SER A 125 -3.11 22.47 -10.69
N ARG A 126 -4.05 21.58 -11.03
CA ARG A 126 -4.11 20.95 -12.36
C ARG A 126 -4.32 21.95 -13.49
N THR A 127 -5.12 22.97 -13.27
CA THR A 127 -5.39 24.03 -14.25
C THR A 127 -4.30 25.13 -14.28
N GLY A 128 -3.28 25.03 -13.40
CA GLY A 128 -2.18 26.00 -13.31
C GLY A 128 -2.58 27.37 -12.76
N GLN A 129 -3.74 27.46 -12.14
CA GLN A 129 -4.23 28.69 -11.50
C GLN A 129 -3.59 28.92 -10.13
N LEU A 130 -3.21 27.85 -9.41
CA LEU A 130 -2.50 27.90 -8.15
C LEU A 130 -0.99 28.04 -8.42
N ARG A 131 -0.39 29.08 -7.86
CA ARG A 131 1.04 29.36 -8.05
C ARG A 131 1.69 29.79 -6.76
N VAL A 132 2.99 29.40 -6.61
CA VAL A 132 3.87 29.86 -5.55
C VAL A 132 5.07 30.55 -6.21
N ASP A 133 5.33 31.80 -5.90
CA ASP A 133 6.36 32.64 -6.54
C ASP A 133 6.26 32.65 -8.09
N GLY A 134 5.04 32.62 -8.60
CA GLY A 134 4.76 32.58 -10.04
C GLY A 134 4.89 31.22 -10.70
N ALA A 135 5.51 30.20 -10.06
CA ALA A 135 5.62 28.85 -10.56
C ALA A 135 4.34 28.04 -10.26
N ARG A 136 4.05 27.01 -11.09
CA ARG A 136 2.96 26.06 -10.81
C ARG A 136 3.28 25.29 -9.53
N ALA A 137 2.28 25.13 -8.67
CA ALA A 137 2.44 24.38 -7.43
C ALA A 137 1.45 23.23 -7.32
N ALA A 138 1.90 22.10 -6.77
CA ALA A 138 1.09 20.95 -6.44
C ALA A 138 0.59 21.04 -4.98
N PRO A 139 -0.55 20.43 -4.62
CA PRO A 139 -1.06 20.44 -3.24
C PRO A 139 -0.07 19.86 -2.22
N GLY A 140 0.80 18.94 -2.66
CA GLY A 140 1.80 18.29 -1.83
C GLY A 140 3.08 19.07 -1.64
N ASP A 141 3.31 20.15 -2.39
CA ASP A 141 4.56 20.92 -2.34
C ASP A 141 4.70 21.61 -0.98
N ARG A 142 5.93 21.70 -0.52
CA ARG A 142 6.27 22.41 0.70
C ARG A 142 6.60 23.86 0.37
N ILE A 143 5.99 24.75 1.12
CA ILE A 143 6.20 26.20 1.00
C ILE A 143 7.18 26.68 2.06
N ALA A 144 7.95 27.71 1.72
CA ALA A 144 8.93 28.34 2.60
C ALA A 144 8.46 29.72 3.05
N GLU A 145 8.99 30.20 4.20
CA GLU A 145 8.76 31.57 4.68
C GLU A 145 9.08 32.60 3.59
N GLY A 146 8.23 33.61 3.47
CA GLY A 146 8.41 34.71 2.54
C GLY A 146 7.85 34.45 1.13
N GLN A 147 7.60 33.20 0.75
CA GLN A 147 7.02 32.87 -0.56
C GLN A 147 5.63 33.47 -0.75
N MET A 148 5.29 33.76 -2.01
CA MET A 148 4.01 34.36 -2.38
C MET A 148 3.08 33.33 -3.01
N ILE A 149 1.99 33.01 -2.33
CA ILE A 149 0.96 32.10 -2.84
C ILE A 149 -0.09 32.91 -3.59
N ARG A 150 -0.26 32.65 -4.88
CA ARG A 150 -1.32 33.20 -5.71
C ARG A 150 -2.52 32.24 -5.71
N VAL A 151 -3.64 32.72 -5.15
CA VAL A 151 -4.88 31.97 -5.05
C VAL A 151 -5.90 32.57 -6.02
N PRO A 152 -6.56 31.77 -6.85
CA PRO A 152 -7.64 32.25 -7.72
C PRO A 152 -8.74 32.97 -6.94
N PRO A 153 -9.54 33.83 -7.59
CA PRO A 153 -10.73 34.40 -6.97
C PRO A 153 -11.61 33.29 -6.38
N ALA A 154 -12.22 33.54 -5.24
CA ALA A 154 -13.21 32.62 -4.73
C ALA A 154 -14.29 32.48 -5.80
N GLU A 155 -14.49 31.25 -6.29
CA GLU A 155 -15.68 30.99 -7.10
C GLU A 155 -16.88 31.45 -6.29
N PRO A 156 -17.83 32.20 -6.90
CA PRO A 156 -19.04 32.54 -6.19
C PRO A 156 -19.58 31.25 -5.62
N LYS A 157 -19.77 31.20 -4.32
CA LYS A 157 -20.66 30.20 -3.74
C LYS A 157 -21.98 30.46 -4.44
N VAL A 158 -22.22 29.83 -5.59
CA VAL A 158 -23.58 29.53 -5.99
C VAL A 158 -24.08 28.85 -4.73
N ALA A 159 -24.99 29.55 -4.01
CA ALA A 159 -25.64 28.97 -2.87
C ALA A 159 -26.03 27.59 -3.35
N ALA A 160 -25.20 26.62 -3.00
CA ALA A 160 -25.59 25.25 -3.07
C ALA A 160 -26.76 25.25 -2.09
N ALA A 161 -27.97 25.56 -2.65
CA ALA A 161 -29.17 25.09 -2.03
C ALA A 161 -28.78 23.70 -1.57
N ASP A 162 -28.85 23.49 -0.28
CA ASP A 162 -28.57 22.28 0.43
C ASP A 162 -28.88 21.10 -0.50
N LYS A 163 -27.92 20.81 -1.40
CA LYS A 163 -27.95 19.53 -2.08
C LYS A 163 -27.61 18.62 -0.94
N PRO A 164 -28.57 17.86 -0.45
CA PRO A 164 -28.27 16.85 0.55
C PRO A 164 -27.01 16.18 0.00
N LYS A 165 -25.95 16.11 0.80
CA LYS A 165 -24.82 15.26 0.47
C LYS A 165 -25.49 14.00 -0.03
N ARG A 166 -25.44 13.77 -1.35
CA ARG A 166 -25.92 12.52 -1.90
C ARG A 166 -25.08 11.50 -1.16
N VAL A 167 -25.61 11.01 -0.06
CA VAL A 167 -25.24 9.71 0.45
C VAL A 167 -25.39 8.87 -0.82
N ARG A 168 -24.28 8.43 -1.40
CA ARG A 168 -24.34 7.37 -2.39
C ARG A 168 -24.94 6.22 -1.61
N VAL A 169 -26.24 6.09 -1.68
CA VAL A 169 -26.88 4.83 -1.35
C VAL A 169 -26.36 3.91 -2.43
N ILE A 170 -25.33 3.19 -2.13
CA ILE A 170 -24.91 2.04 -2.92
C ILE A 170 -25.93 1.00 -2.50
N ASP A 171 -26.94 0.80 -3.34
CA ASP A 171 -27.90 -0.28 -3.12
C ASP A 171 -27.11 -1.59 -3.25
N LEU A 172 -26.70 -2.13 -2.10
CA LEU A 172 -26.13 -3.47 -2.01
C LEU A 172 -27.27 -4.47 -2.13
N THR A 173 -27.03 -5.52 -2.88
CA THR A 173 -27.94 -6.66 -2.90
C THR A 173 -27.90 -7.41 -1.56
N GLU A 174 -28.92 -8.20 -1.26
CA GLU A 174 -28.95 -9.02 -0.05
C GLU A 174 -27.75 -9.99 0.00
N ASP A 175 -27.36 -10.55 -1.15
CA ASP A 175 -26.19 -11.40 -1.27
C ASP A 175 -24.88 -10.67 -0.95
N GLU A 176 -24.73 -9.41 -1.40
CA GLU A 176 -23.54 -8.59 -1.09
C GLU A 176 -23.48 -8.22 0.39
N ILE A 177 -24.64 -7.98 1.01
CA ILE A 177 -24.72 -7.72 2.46
C ILE A 177 -24.36 -9.00 3.22
N ALA A 178 -24.95 -10.14 2.87
CA ALA A 178 -24.63 -11.42 3.48
C ALA A 178 -23.14 -11.76 3.33
N TYR A 179 -22.58 -11.58 2.13
CA TYR A 179 -21.17 -11.82 1.82
C TYR A 179 -20.23 -10.99 2.69
N VAL A 180 -20.47 -9.68 2.86
CA VAL A 180 -19.58 -8.85 3.68
C VAL A 180 -19.76 -9.10 5.18
N GLN A 181 -20.96 -9.49 5.62
CA GLN A 181 -21.24 -9.84 7.00
C GLN A 181 -20.60 -11.18 7.40
N ASP A 182 -20.53 -12.14 6.49
CA ASP A 182 -19.85 -13.43 6.71
C ASP A 182 -18.33 -13.26 6.96
N MET A 183 -17.74 -12.19 6.45
CA MET A 183 -16.33 -11.88 6.73
C MET A 183 -16.07 -11.41 8.17
N VAL A 184 -17.10 -11.06 8.96
CA VAL A 184 -16.92 -10.43 10.27
C VAL A 184 -16.44 -11.44 11.30
N ILE A 185 -15.26 -11.22 11.86
CA ILE A 185 -14.66 -12.03 12.92
C ILE A 185 -14.69 -11.35 14.30
N HIS A 186 -14.93 -10.03 14.33
CA HIS A 186 -15.13 -9.27 15.57
C HIS A 186 -16.00 -8.04 15.30
N ARG A 187 -16.89 -7.73 16.24
CA ARG A 187 -17.72 -6.53 16.21
C ARG A 187 -17.99 -6.03 17.63
N ASP A 188 -17.74 -4.74 17.87
CA ASP A 188 -18.15 -4.00 19.07
C ASP A 188 -18.68 -2.60 18.71
N LYS A 189 -18.82 -1.71 19.69
CA LYS A 189 -19.32 -0.33 19.47
C LYS A 189 -18.37 0.55 18.68
N GLN A 190 -17.08 0.26 18.67
CA GLN A 190 -16.03 1.11 18.09
C GLN A 190 -15.37 0.52 16.84
N ALA A 191 -15.38 -0.82 16.73
CA ALA A 191 -14.61 -1.54 15.73
C ALA A 191 -15.40 -2.69 15.09
N ILE A 192 -15.00 -3.02 13.88
CA ILE A 192 -15.29 -4.28 13.20
C ILE A 192 -13.96 -4.80 12.67
N VAL A 193 -13.68 -6.08 12.85
CA VAL A 193 -12.58 -6.77 12.16
C VAL A 193 -13.18 -7.79 11.22
N ILE A 194 -12.77 -7.73 9.96
CA ILE A 194 -13.20 -8.70 8.94
C ILE A 194 -12.03 -9.56 8.49
N ASN A 195 -12.29 -10.81 8.15
CA ASN A 195 -11.37 -11.69 7.44
C ASN A 195 -11.52 -11.49 5.93
N LYS A 196 -10.79 -10.53 5.37
CA LYS A 196 -10.87 -10.19 3.95
C LYS A 196 -10.39 -11.36 3.08
N PRO A 197 -11.16 -11.85 2.12
CA PRO A 197 -10.69 -12.88 1.19
C PRO A 197 -9.62 -12.36 0.23
N PRO A 198 -8.78 -13.25 -0.34
CA PRO A 198 -7.86 -12.88 -1.42
C PRO A 198 -8.64 -12.53 -2.69
N GLY A 199 -8.12 -11.60 -3.48
CA GLY A 199 -8.75 -11.15 -4.73
C GLY A 199 -9.73 -9.98 -4.56
N LEU A 200 -10.20 -9.66 -3.33
CA LEU A 200 -11.02 -8.50 -3.05
C LEU A 200 -10.13 -7.30 -2.71
N ALA A 201 -10.25 -6.20 -3.44
CA ALA A 201 -9.50 -4.97 -3.14
C ALA A 201 -10.04 -4.30 -1.87
N THR A 202 -9.20 -3.60 -1.12
CA THR A 202 -9.66 -2.81 0.05
C THR A 202 -10.38 -1.55 -0.39
N GLN A 203 -9.86 -0.84 -1.39
CA GLN A 203 -10.43 0.39 -1.94
C GLN A 203 -10.52 0.30 -3.45
N GLY A 204 -11.50 1.01 -4.01
CA GLY A 204 -11.66 1.16 -5.45
C GLY A 204 -10.48 1.90 -6.10
N GLY A 205 -10.25 1.60 -7.36
CA GLY A 205 -9.27 2.23 -8.22
C GLY A 205 -9.75 2.21 -9.66
N THR A 206 -8.90 2.66 -10.60
CA THR A 206 -9.21 2.57 -12.02
C THR A 206 -9.44 1.10 -12.39
N LYS A 207 -10.64 0.74 -12.84
CA LYS A 207 -11.04 -0.63 -13.23
C LYS A 207 -11.23 -1.61 -12.04
N THR A 208 -11.60 -1.13 -10.86
CA THR A 208 -11.89 -1.98 -9.71
C THR A 208 -13.21 -1.55 -9.10
N ASP A 209 -14.28 -2.24 -9.48
CA ASP A 209 -15.64 -1.93 -9.05
C ASP A 209 -15.99 -2.64 -7.74
N GLU A 210 -15.47 -3.86 -7.55
CA GLU A 210 -15.66 -4.64 -6.33
C GLU A 210 -14.51 -4.41 -5.34
N HIS A 211 -14.84 -3.85 -4.21
CA HIS A 211 -13.88 -3.58 -3.14
C HIS A 211 -14.58 -3.43 -1.77
N VAL A 212 -13.84 -3.69 -0.70
CA VAL A 212 -14.38 -3.62 0.67
C VAL A 212 -15.04 -2.26 0.95
N ASP A 213 -14.42 -1.15 0.51
CA ASP A 213 -14.99 0.18 0.74
C ASP A 213 -16.39 0.35 0.11
N ARG A 214 -16.73 -0.32 -1.00
CA ARG A 214 -18.09 -0.33 -1.55
C ARG A 214 -19.05 -1.10 -0.65
N LEU A 215 -18.61 -2.21 -0.07
CA LEU A 215 -19.42 -3.13 0.74
C LEU A 215 -19.65 -2.66 2.18
N LEU A 216 -18.99 -1.57 2.65
CA LEU A 216 -19.08 -1.12 4.05
C LEU A 216 -20.51 -0.73 4.48
N ASP A 217 -21.38 -0.38 3.53
CA ASP A 217 -22.79 -0.08 3.85
C ASP A 217 -23.52 -1.30 4.39
N GLY A 218 -23.13 -2.53 4.00
CA GLY A 218 -23.63 -3.79 4.56
C GLY A 218 -23.17 -4.07 6.01
N LEU A 219 -22.21 -3.29 6.53
CA LEU A 219 -21.66 -3.43 7.90
C LEU A 219 -22.11 -2.31 8.85
N ILE A 220 -23.15 -1.56 8.52
CA ILE A 220 -23.68 -0.50 9.41
C ILE A 220 -24.27 -1.12 10.68
N PHE A 221 -24.98 -2.25 10.55
CA PHE A 221 -25.70 -2.93 11.63
C PHE A 221 -26.57 -1.94 12.43
N ASP A 222 -26.23 -1.78 13.73
CA ASP A 222 -26.88 -0.94 14.72
C ASP A 222 -26.28 0.49 14.82
N ALA A 223 -25.31 0.85 13.96
CA ALA A 223 -24.66 2.15 14.01
C ALA A 223 -25.41 3.20 13.17
N GLU A 224 -25.33 4.46 13.57
CA GLU A 224 -25.90 5.60 12.81
C GLU A 224 -25.09 5.93 11.55
N SER A 225 -23.87 5.45 11.44
CA SER A 225 -22.97 5.80 10.35
C SER A 225 -22.24 4.59 9.78
N ARG A 226 -21.94 4.68 8.51
CA ARG A 226 -21.13 3.73 7.76
C ARG A 226 -19.75 3.56 8.38
N PRO A 227 -19.24 2.32 8.54
CA PRO A 227 -17.87 2.07 8.99
C PRO A 227 -16.83 2.71 8.07
N LYS A 228 -15.64 2.93 8.59
CA LYS A 228 -14.54 3.65 7.91
C LYS A 228 -13.29 2.78 7.86
N LEU A 229 -12.63 2.80 6.70
CA LEU A 229 -11.31 2.21 6.55
C LEU A 229 -10.27 3.02 7.34
N VAL A 230 -9.44 2.35 8.12
CA VAL A 230 -8.33 2.94 8.88
C VAL A 230 -6.95 2.46 8.40
N HIS A 231 -6.93 1.35 7.70
CA HIS A 231 -5.77 0.84 6.97
C HIS A 231 -6.22 0.04 5.74
N ARG A 232 -5.26 -0.54 5.02
CA ARG A 232 -5.56 -1.31 3.82
C ARG A 232 -4.71 -2.58 3.74
N LEU A 233 -5.24 -3.59 3.09
CA LEU A 233 -4.54 -4.77 2.58
C LEU A 233 -4.51 -4.70 1.05
N ASP A 234 -3.50 -5.30 0.44
CA ASP A 234 -3.44 -5.44 -1.01
C ASP A 234 -4.58 -6.35 -1.52
N LYS A 235 -4.93 -6.26 -2.79
CA LYS A 235 -6.03 -7.03 -3.40
C LYS A 235 -5.91 -8.52 -3.11
N ASP A 236 -4.72 -9.09 -3.34
CA ASP A 236 -4.47 -10.52 -3.23
C ASP A 236 -4.04 -10.97 -1.83
N THR A 237 -3.83 -10.02 -0.90
CA THR A 237 -3.57 -10.32 0.51
C THR A 237 -4.89 -10.57 1.23
N SER A 238 -5.02 -11.70 1.90
CA SER A 238 -6.16 -12.05 2.74
C SER A 238 -5.94 -11.71 4.22
N GLY A 239 -6.98 -11.82 5.05
CA GLY A 239 -6.88 -11.79 6.50
C GLY A 239 -7.44 -10.55 7.19
N ALA A 240 -7.03 -10.31 8.42
CA ALA A 240 -7.59 -9.34 9.34
C ALA A 240 -7.49 -7.89 8.84
N LEU A 241 -8.64 -7.28 8.58
CA LEU A 241 -8.79 -5.88 8.22
C LEU A 241 -9.66 -5.18 9.26
N LEU A 242 -9.09 -4.18 9.95
CA LEU A 242 -9.78 -3.40 10.96
C LEU A 242 -10.55 -2.24 10.34
N LEU A 243 -11.79 -2.08 10.75
CA LEU A 243 -12.68 -1.00 10.36
C LEU A 243 -13.11 -0.23 11.62
N ALA A 244 -13.27 1.07 11.50
CA ALA A 244 -13.79 1.90 12.59
C ALA A 244 -15.29 2.15 12.39
N ARG A 245 -16.10 2.07 13.45
CA ARG A 245 -17.55 2.29 13.40
C ARG A 245 -17.95 3.76 13.54
N SER A 246 -17.04 4.61 14.02
CA SER A 246 -17.30 6.05 14.22
C SER A 246 -16.14 6.91 13.72
N SER A 247 -16.36 8.23 13.60
CA SER A 247 -15.27 9.16 13.27
C SER A 247 -14.23 9.25 14.39
N ARG A 248 -14.67 9.10 15.67
CA ARG A 248 -13.80 9.10 16.85
C ARG A 248 -12.88 7.87 16.85
N SER A 249 -13.45 6.69 16.66
CA SER A 249 -12.66 5.46 16.61
C SER A 249 -11.76 5.43 15.37
N ALA A 250 -12.20 5.99 14.22
CA ALA A 250 -11.34 6.11 13.04
C ALA A 250 -10.11 6.98 13.29
N ALA A 251 -10.25 8.10 13.98
CA ALA A 251 -9.12 8.95 14.36
C ALA A 251 -8.16 8.23 15.34
N HIS A 252 -8.70 7.48 16.31
CA HIS A 252 -7.91 6.70 17.27
C HIS A 252 -7.09 5.63 16.55
N PHE A 253 -7.71 4.79 15.75
CA PHE A 253 -7.01 3.72 15.01
C PHE A 253 -6.03 4.28 13.98
N ALA A 254 -6.39 5.34 13.24
CA ALA A 254 -5.46 5.99 12.32
C ALA A 254 -4.21 6.50 13.03
N LYS A 255 -4.35 7.03 14.26
CA LYS A 255 -3.22 7.41 15.12
C LYS A 255 -2.39 6.18 15.50
N ALA A 256 -3.02 5.07 15.91
CA ALA A 256 -2.31 3.84 16.27
C ALA A 256 -1.50 3.28 15.09
N PHE A 257 -2.04 3.29 13.87
CA PHE A 257 -1.29 2.88 12.68
C PHE A 257 -0.15 3.84 12.33
N SER A 258 -0.36 5.15 12.45
CA SER A 258 0.66 6.17 12.14
C SER A 258 1.78 6.21 13.16
N SER A 259 1.48 6.00 14.44
CA SER A 259 2.45 5.91 15.54
C SER A 259 3.08 4.52 15.68
N ARG A 260 2.70 3.57 14.82
CA ARG A 260 3.22 2.19 14.80
C ARG A 260 2.96 1.40 16.09
N THR A 261 1.93 1.76 16.85
CA THR A 261 1.51 1.01 18.04
C THR A 261 0.60 -0.18 17.69
N ALA A 262 -0.04 -0.15 16.52
CA ALA A 262 -0.79 -1.28 16.01
C ALA A 262 0.17 -2.38 15.55
N ARG A 263 0.04 -3.58 16.12
CA ARG A 263 0.81 -4.77 15.74
C ARG A 263 0.07 -5.54 14.66
N LYS A 264 0.80 -5.95 13.64
CA LYS A 264 0.30 -6.73 12.51
C LYS A 264 1.21 -7.92 12.32
N VAL A 265 0.63 -9.10 12.28
CA VAL A 265 1.35 -10.35 11.98
C VAL A 265 0.78 -10.92 10.69
N TYR A 266 1.67 -11.24 9.79
CA TYR A 266 1.34 -11.90 8.53
C TYR A 266 2.01 -13.25 8.48
N TRP A 267 1.32 -14.22 7.90
CA TRP A 267 1.92 -15.48 7.49
C TRP A 267 2.13 -15.48 5.99
N ALA A 268 3.25 -16.04 5.58
CA ALA A 268 3.56 -16.20 4.17
C ALA A 268 4.27 -17.53 3.91
N ILE A 269 4.09 -18.06 2.69
CA ILE A 269 4.97 -19.11 2.17
C ILE A 269 5.92 -18.43 1.19
N VAL A 270 7.21 -18.65 1.35
CA VAL A 270 8.26 -18.06 0.51
C VAL A 270 9.02 -19.13 -0.27
N ILE A 271 9.57 -18.75 -1.41
CA ILE A 271 10.44 -19.59 -2.23
C ILE A 271 11.82 -19.70 -1.56
N GLY A 272 12.32 -20.92 -1.47
CA GLY A 272 13.58 -21.20 -0.78
C GLY A 272 13.46 -21.02 0.73
N VAL A 273 14.59 -21.02 1.41
CA VAL A 273 14.68 -20.91 2.87
C VAL A 273 15.64 -19.79 3.22
N PRO A 274 15.20 -18.76 3.93
CA PRO A 274 16.10 -17.72 4.44
C PRO A 274 17.22 -18.32 5.29
N SER A 275 18.44 -17.83 5.12
CA SER A 275 19.63 -18.31 5.85
C SER A 275 19.61 -17.92 7.33
N ILE A 276 18.89 -16.86 7.66
CA ILE A 276 18.68 -16.36 9.02
C ILE A 276 17.24 -16.67 9.41
N ASP A 277 17.05 -17.31 10.57
CA ASP A 277 15.71 -17.72 11.02
C ASP A 277 14.85 -16.58 11.58
N ASP A 278 15.47 -15.56 12.15
CA ASP A 278 14.82 -14.36 12.67
C ASP A 278 15.63 -13.13 12.28
N GLY A 279 15.17 -12.38 11.32
CA GLY A 279 15.90 -11.29 10.72
C GLY A 279 15.09 -10.02 10.54
N MET A 280 15.81 -8.91 10.36
CA MET A 280 15.22 -7.59 10.07
C MET A 280 15.60 -7.16 8.66
N ILE A 281 14.59 -6.73 7.90
CA ILE A 281 14.78 -6.14 6.56
C ILE A 281 14.51 -4.64 6.67
N GLU A 282 15.53 -3.85 6.42
CA GLU A 282 15.51 -2.37 6.48
C GLU A 282 15.90 -1.82 5.12
N LEU A 283 15.01 -1.91 4.15
CA LEU A 283 15.24 -1.49 2.77
C LEU A 283 14.20 -0.42 2.39
N PRO A 284 14.63 0.78 2.00
CA PRO A 284 13.71 1.85 1.58
C PRO A 284 12.97 1.47 0.30
N ILE A 285 11.72 1.88 0.19
CA ILE A 285 10.84 1.50 -0.93
C ILE A 285 10.25 2.73 -1.59
N THR A 286 10.31 2.77 -2.92
CA THR A 286 9.66 3.79 -3.74
C THR A 286 8.86 3.18 -4.88
N LYS A 287 8.09 4.00 -5.58
CA LYS A 287 7.32 3.58 -6.74
C LYS A 287 8.23 3.53 -7.97
N GLN A 288 8.20 2.43 -8.72
CA GLN A 288 8.99 2.28 -9.93
C GLN A 288 8.47 3.21 -11.04
N PRO A 289 9.30 4.11 -11.60
CA PRO A 289 8.91 4.96 -12.71
C PRO A 289 8.52 4.16 -13.96
N GLY A 290 7.61 4.68 -14.77
CA GLY A 290 7.33 4.18 -16.13
C GLY A 290 6.55 2.87 -16.23
N THR A 291 6.16 2.22 -15.13
CA THR A 291 5.51 0.90 -15.18
C THR A 291 3.99 0.94 -15.39
N GLY A 292 3.38 2.11 -15.53
CA GLY A 292 1.92 2.25 -15.71
C GLY A 292 1.04 1.67 -14.58
N GLY A 293 1.66 0.98 -13.61
CA GLY A 293 1.03 0.32 -12.47
C GLY A 293 1.74 0.62 -11.16
N GLU A 294 1.15 0.17 -10.05
CA GLU A 294 1.74 0.29 -8.72
C GLU A 294 2.82 -0.79 -8.48
N LYS A 295 3.91 -0.77 -9.25
CA LYS A 295 5.07 -1.60 -8.95
C LYS A 295 6.00 -0.79 -8.05
N MET A 296 6.40 -1.39 -6.92
CA MET A 296 7.34 -0.83 -5.96
C MET A 296 8.71 -1.49 -6.15
N HIS A 297 9.78 -0.81 -5.78
CA HIS A 297 11.12 -1.37 -5.74
C HIS A 297 11.91 -0.80 -4.57
N VAL A 298 13.01 -1.44 -4.24
CA VAL A 298 13.98 -0.93 -3.27
C VAL A 298 14.79 0.18 -3.95
N ASP A 299 14.94 1.27 -3.25
CA ASP A 299 15.69 2.44 -3.71
C ASP A 299 16.30 3.13 -2.47
N GLU A 300 17.61 3.12 -2.36
CA GLU A 300 18.32 3.67 -1.20
C GLU A 300 18.36 5.19 -1.20
N GLU A 301 18.25 5.84 -2.37
CA GLU A 301 18.33 7.29 -2.50
C GLU A 301 16.99 7.99 -2.33
N GLU A 302 15.96 7.55 -3.06
CA GLU A 302 14.64 8.19 -3.07
C GLU A 302 13.57 7.41 -2.29
N GLY A 303 13.89 6.21 -1.81
CA GLY A 303 12.98 5.32 -1.12
C GLY A 303 12.53 5.85 0.24
N LEU A 304 11.26 5.60 0.56
CA LEU A 304 10.74 5.87 1.91
C LEU A 304 11.16 4.74 2.84
N PRO A 305 11.67 5.04 4.06
CA PRO A 305 12.08 4.03 5.02
C PRO A 305 11.00 2.98 5.26
N ALA A 306 11.38 1.73 5.13
CA ALA A 306 10.52 0.58 5.39
C ALA A 306 11.27 -0.46 6.20
N ARG A 307 10.57 -1.11 7.14
CA ARG A 307 11.15 -2.05 8.09
C ARG A 307 10.20 -3.22 8.33
N THR A 308 10.73 -4.44 8.19
CA THR A 308 9.99 -5.70 8.37
C THR A 308 10.84 -6.70 9.13
N ARG A 309 10.35 -7.22 10.26
CA ARG A 309 10.90 -8.44 10.89
C ARG A 309 10.30 -9.64 10.19
N TYR A 310 11.11 -10.64 9.93
CA TYR A 310 10.64 -11.95 9.51
C TYR A 310 11.20 -13.03 10.42
N ARG A 311 10.44 -14.10 10.59
CA ARG A 311 10.85 -15.28 11.32
C ARG A 311 10.42 -16.53 10.56
N VAL A 312 11.34 -17.46 10.37
CA VAL A 312 11.03 -18.77 9.79
C VAL A 312 10.30 -19.60 10.85
N ILE A 313 9.08 -20.04 10.53
CA ILE A 313 8.31 -20.94 11.39
C ILE A 313 8.72 -22.37 11.11
N GLU A 314 8.71 -22.77 9.82
CA GLU A 314 9.02 -24.11 9.40
C GLU A 314 9.57 -24.15 7.97
N ARG A 315 10.27 -25.23 7.62
CA ARG A 315 10.97 -25.41 6.34
C ARG A 315 10.48 -26.65 5.60
N ALA A 316 10.16 -26.54 4.32
CA ALA A 316 9.86 -27.66 3.43
C ALA A 316 11.08 -27.99 2.58
N GLY A 317 12.06 -28.66 3.18
CA GLY A 317 13.39 -28.89 2.58
C GLY A 317 14.04 -27.55 2.22
N ASN A 318 14.65 -27.47 1.02
CA ASN A 318 15.22 -26.22 0.48
C ASN A 318 14.28 -25.48 -0.47
N ARG A 319 13.04 -25.96 -0.66
CA ARG A 319 12.12 -25.45 -1.69
C ARG A 319 11.29 -24.26 -1.22
N ALA A 320 10.87 -24.30 0.04
CA ALA A 320 9.98 -23.28 0.59
C ALA A 320 10.14 -23.18 2.11
N ALA A 321 9.75 -22.06 2.66
CA ALA A 321 9.61 -21.86 4.09
C ALA A 321 8.28 -21.18 4.41
N TRP A 322 7.69 -21.57 5.53
CA TRP A 322 6.61 -20.84 6.16
C TRP A 322 7.22 -19.78 7.08
N VAL A 323 6.86 -18.53 6.85
CA VAL A 323 7.43 -17.40 7.59
C VAL A 323 6.35 -16.53 8.23
N GLU A 324 6.65 -16.02 9.40
CA GLU A 324 5.93 -14.94 10.04
C GLU A 324 6.58 -13.60 9.66
N LEU A 325 5.77 -12.62 9.27
CA LEU A 325 6.22 -11.28 8.88
C LEU A 325 5.55 -10.23 9.76
N GLN A 326 6.34 -9.35 10.36
CA GLN A 326 5.88 -8.26 11.19
C GLN A 326 6.33 -6.90 10.59
N PRO A 327 5.46 -6.20 9.84
CA PRO A 327 5.82 -4.89 9.29
C PRO A 327 5.71 -3.79 10.35
N TYR A 328 6.81 -3.12 10.66
CA TYR A 328 6.84 -1.93 11.51
C TYR A 328 6.40 -0.65 10.76
N THR A 329 6.50 -0.66 9.46
CA THR A 329 5.99 0.38 8.56
C THR A 329 4.88 -0.19 7.68
N GLY A 330 4.19 0.63 6.90
CA GLY A 330 3.07 0.19 6.05
C GLY A 330 3.19 0.78 4.64
N ARG A 331 4.28 0.47 3.91
CA ARG A 331 4.43 0.90 2.52
C ARG A 331 3.68 -0.05 1.59
N THR A 332 3.25 0.46 0.45
CA THR A 332 2.58 -0.37 -0.58
C THR A 332 3.45 -1.55 -0.95
N HIS A 333 2.88 -2.75 -0.97
CA HIS A 333 3.55 -4.02 -1.28
C HIS A 333 4.81 -4.33 -0.44
N GLN A 334 4.99 -3.69 0.73
CA GLN A 334 6.23 -3.76 1.50
C GLN A 334 6.73 -5.19 1.73
N LEU A 335 5.89 -6.08 2.27
CA LEU A 335 6.28 -7.46 2.58
C LEU A 335 6.71 -8.22 1.33
N ARG A 336 6.02 -8.01 0.23
CA ARG A 336 6.31 -8.64 -1.07
C ARG A 336 7.65 -8.20 -1.63
N VAL A 337 7.92 -6.88 -1.60
CA VAL A 337 9.19 -6.29 -2.07
C VAL A 337 10.33 -6.72 -1.18
N HIS A 338 10.17 -6.66 0.14
CA HIS A 338 11.21 -7.02 1.09
C HIS A 338 11.63 -8.48 0.96
N MET A 339 10.66 -9.41 0.93
CA MET A 339 10.98 -10.84 0.80
C MET A 339 11.62 -11.16 -0.57
N ALA A 340 11.16 -10.52 -1.64
CA ALA A 340 11.80 -10.66 -2.95
C ALA A 340 13.22 -10.08 -2.99
N ALA A 341 13.46 -8.95 -2.31
CA ALA A 341 14.78 -8.30 -2.25
C ALA A 341 15.84 -9.15 -1.54
N ILE A 342 15.45 -9.95 -0.54
CA ILE A 342 16.36 -10.89 0.14
C ILE A 342 16.45 -12.26 -0.57
N GLY A 343 15.87 -12.40 -1.78
CA GLY A 343 15.94 -13.61 -2.59
C GLY A 343 14.86 -14.66 -2.30
N HIS A 344 13.88 -14.36 -1.45
CA HIS A 344 12.81 -15.27 -1.04
C HIS A 344 11.42 -14.72 -1.36
N PRO A 345 11.05 -14.57 -2.66
CA PRO A 345 9.74 -14.03 -3.03
C PRO A 345 8.61 -14.92 -2.50
N LEU A 346 7.45 -14.33 -2.31
CA LEU A 346 6.25 -15.04 -1.86
C LEU A 346 5.79 -16.04 -2.91
N VAL A 347 5.37 -17.21 -2.48
CA VAL A 347 4.74 -18.22 -3.35
C VAL A 347 3.47 -17.62 -3.96
N GLY A 348 3.37 -17.71 -5.30
CA GLY A 348 2.25 -17.16 -6.07
C GLY A 348 2.35 -15.67 -6.39
N ASP A 349 3.42 -14.99 -5.99
CA ASP A 349 3.63 -13.58 -6.32
C ASP A 349 4.37 -13.38 -7.65
N GLY A 350 3.66 -13.56 -8.76
CA GLY A 350 4.24 -13.35 -10.09
C GLY A 350 4.72 -11.90 -10.37
N LYS A 351 4.30 -10.91 -9.56
CA LYS A 351 4.68 -9.51 -9.75
C LYS A 351 6.13 -9.24 -9.31
N TYR A 352 6.56 -9.85 -8.21
CA TYR A 352 7.89 -9.63 -7.61
C TYR A 352 8.82 -10.84 -7.72
N GLY A 353 8.28 -12.06 -7.75
CA GLY A 353 9.07 -13.29 -7.91
C GLY A 353 9.07 -13.86 -9.32
N GLY A 354 8.29 -13.27 -10.24
CA GLY A 354 8.25 -13.74 -11.64
C GLY A 354 7.74 -15.19 -11.75
N LYS A 355 8.31 -15.92 -12.71
CA LYS A 355 7.95 -17.33 -12.95
C LYS A 355 8.41 -18.27 -11.83
N ASP A 356 9.49 -17.90 -11.15
CA ASP A 356 10.10 -18.71 -10.10
C ASP A 356 9.35 -18.66 -8.76
N SER A 357 8.32 -17.80 -8.66
CA SER A 357 7.45 -17.74 -7.48
C SER A 357 6.39 -18.84 -7.43
N PHE A 358 6.34 -19.74 -8.41
CA PHE A 358 5.33 -20.80 -8.46
C PHE A 358 5.96 -22.17 -8.18
N LEU A 359 5.50 -22.81 -7.11
CA LEU A 359 5.90 -24.17 -6.78
C LEU A 359 5.12 -25.18 -7.62
N SER A 360 5.78 -26.29 -7.94
CA SER A 360 5.16 -27.45 -8.60
C SER A 360 4.40 -28.32 -7.61
N GLY A 361 3.50 -29.16 -8.12
CA GLY A 361 2.66 -30.06 -7.34
C GLY A 361 1.31 -29.46 -7.02
N SER A 362 0.71 -29.86 -5.89
CA SER A 362 -0.62 -29.44 -5.43
C SER A 362 -0.64 -28.04 -4.77
N ILE A 363 0.43 -27.27 -4.92
CA ILE A 363 0.53 -25.94 -4.32
C ILE A 363 -0.26 -24.94 -5.18
N SER A 364 -1.10 -24.15 -4.55
CA SER A 364 -1.93 -23.14 -5.23
C SER A 364 -1.07 -22.07 -5.91
N ARG A 365 -1.54 -21.60 -7.07
CA ARG A 365 -0.90 -20.48 -7.77
C ARG A 365 -1.33 -19.10 -7.25
N LYS A 366 -2.29 -19.02 -6.33
CA LYS A 366 -2.66 -17.77 -5.65
C LYS A 366 -1.52 -17.32 -4.73
N MET A 367 -1.46 -16.03 -4.44
CA MET A 367 -0.44 -15.46 -3.56
C MET A 367 -0.62 -15.94 -2.12
N HIS A 368 0.45 -16.42 -1.50
CA HIS A 368 0.47 -16.89 -0.12
C HIS A 368 0.95 -15.79 0.83
N LEU A 369 0.08 -14.80 1.07
CA LEU A 369 0.25 -13.74 2.05
C LEU A 369 -1.07 -13.49 2.77
N HIS A 370 -1.07 -13.69 4.09
CA HIS A 370 -2.26 -13.60 4.92
C HIS A 370 -2.00 -12.74 6.17
N ALA A 371 -2.81 -11.72 6.40
CA ALA A 371 -2.81 -10.92 7.62
C ALA A 371 -3.41 -11.75 8.77
N ARG A 372 -2.57 -12.57 9.42
CA ARG A 372 -2.98 -13.57 10.41
C ARG A 372 -3.52 -12.95 11.69
N ARG A 373 -2.90 -11.85 12.19
CA ARG A 373 -3.27 -11.26 13.47
C ARG A 373 -3.14 -9.74 13.44
N ILE A 374 -4.11 -9.08 14.06
CA ILE A 374 -4.05 -7.65 14.33
C ILE A 374 -4.26 -7.40 15.82
N ARG A 375 -3.35 -6.61 16.43
CA ARG A 375 -3.46 -6.18 17.82
C ARG A 375 -3.37 -4.67 17.87
N VAL A 376 -4.34 -4.00 18.50
CA VAL A 376 -4.41 -2.54 18.62
C VAL A 376 -5.13 -2.15 19.90
N ASP A 377 -4.74 -1.04 20.52
CA ASP A 377 -5.42 -0.52 21.70
C ASP A 377 -6.83 -0.05 21.33
N HIS A 378 -7.80 -0.38 22.18
CA HIS A 378 -9.20 -0.03 21.98
C HIS A 378 -9.49 1.40 22.44
N PRO A 379 -10.33 2.20 21.74
CA PRO A 379 -10.64 3.58 22.12
C PRO A 379 -11.25 3.77 23.50
N ASP A 380 -11.99 2.76 23.99
CA ASP A 380 -12.67 2.76 25.28
C ASP A 380 -11.88 1.99 26.35
N GLY A 381 -10.62 1.66 26.09
CA GLY A 381 -9.75 0.90 26.99
C GLY A 381 -9.64 -0.58 26.63
N GLY A 382 -8.56 -1.21 27.09
CA GLY A 382 -8.24 -2.58 26.70
C GLY A 382 -7.64 -2.69 25.31
N ARG A 383 -7.75 -3.87 24.68
CA ARG A 383 -7.05 -4.20 23.44
C ARG A 383 -7.91 -5.07 22.55
N ILE A 384 -7.94 -4.77 21.26
CA ILE A 384 -8.44 -5.67 20.22
C ILE A 384 -7.26 -6.55 19.80
N ASP A 385 -7.40 -7.86 19.90
CA ASP A 385 -6.38 -8.84 19.50
C ASP A 385 -7.08 -10.00 18.77
N MET A 386 -7.13 -9.89 17.44
CA MET A 386 -7.92 -10.79 16.61
C MET A 386 -7.05 -11.55 15.63
N LYS A 387 -7.33 -12.85 15.49
CA LYS A 387 -6.71 -13.74 14.51
C LYS A 387 -7.72 -14.03 13.41
N ALA A 388 -7.29 -13.96 12.15
CA ALA A 388 -8.08 -14.35 10.99
C ALA A 388 -7.72 -15.76 10.55
N GLU A 389 -8.71 -16.54 10.17
CA GLU A 389 -8.52 -17.88 9.64
C GLU A 389 -7.92 -17.86 8.24
N LEU A 390 -7.11 -18.86 7.94
CA LEU A 390 -6.47 -18.99 6.64
C LEU A 390 -7.49 -19.26 5.54
N PRO A 391 -7.35 -18.66 4.36
CA PRO A 391 -8.13 -19.08 3.22
C PRO A 391 -7.72 -20.48 2.76
N GLU A 392 -8.68 -21.22 2.24
CA GLU A 392 -8.52 -22.63 1.86
C GLU A 392 -7.27 -22.92 1.02
N HIS A 393 -6.99 -22.09 0.00
CA HIS A 393 -5.81 -22.27 -0.85
C HIS A 393 -4.49 -22.21 -0.09
N PHE A 394 -4.42 -21.37 0.96
CA PHE A 394 -3.24 -21.22 1.78
C PHE A 394 -3.09 -22.44 2.71
N LEU A 395 -4.17 -22.79 3.41
CA LEU A 395 -4.22 -23.96 4.30
C LEU A 395 -3.83 -25.24 3.57
N ASN A 396 -4.45 -25.50 2.42
CA ASN A 396 -4.17 -26.68 1.59
C ASN A 396 -2.69 -26.70 1.14
N SER A 397 -2.11 -25.56 0.86
CA SER A 397 -0.68 -25.48 0.49
C SER A 397 0.25 -25.73 1.67
N LEU A 398 -0.08 -25.28 2.89
CA LEU A 398 0.68 -25.61 4.10
C LEU A 398 0.66 -27.13 4.35
N ILE A 399 -0.52 -27.73 4.27
CA ILE A 399 -0.69 -29.19 4.44
C ILE A 399 0.10 -29.96 3.36
N ALA A 400 0.01 -29.54 2.10
CA ALA A 400 0.70 -30.19 0.99
C ALA A 400 2.24 -30.06 1.08
N LEU A 401 2.75 -29.05 1.76
CA LEU A 401 4.18 -28.88 2.07
C LEU A 401 4.61 -29.62 3.33
N GLY A 402 3.67 -30.21 4.08
CA GLY A 402 3.90 -30.99 5.30
C GLY A 402 4.16 -30.13 6.54
N PHE A 403 3.70 -28.88 6.55
CA PHE A 403 3.88 -27.98 7.69
C PHE A 403 2.95 -28.31 8.85
N ASP A 404 3.48 -28.25 10.07
CA ASP A 404 2.72 -28.39 11.31
C ASP A 404 2.09 -27.06 11.74
N LEU A 405 0.77 -26.94 11.57
CA LEU A 405 0.02 -25.73 11.88
C LEU A 405 0.09 -25.32 13.35
N SER A 406 0.43 -26.25 14.26
CA SER A 406 0.58 -25.95 15.70
C SER A 406 1.79 -25.04 16.02
N LEU A 407 2.78 -25.00 15.12
CA LEU A 407 3.98 -24.15 15.26
C LEU A 407 3.70 -22.67 14.95
N GLY A 408 2.54 -22.36 14.41
CA GLY A 408 2.14 -21.02 14.02
C GLY A 408 1.99 -20.05 15.19
N ASP A 409 0.95 -19.43 15.39
CA ASP A 409 0.43 -18.53 16.44
C ASP A 409 1.30 -18.29 17.69
N MET A 410 2.58 -17.97 17.50
CA MET A 410 3.52 -17.68 18.57
C MET A 410 3.08 -16.46 19.39
N PRO A 411 3.47 -16.37 20.67
CA PRO A 411 3.28 -15.16 21.45
C PRO A 411 3.88 -13.94 20.76
N LEU A 412 3.16 -12.82 20.75
CA LEU A 412 3.74 -11.55 20.32
C LEU A 412 4.64 -11.02 21.42
N ASP A 413 5.88 -10.70 21.09
CA ASP A 413 6.74 -9.95 21.98
C ASP A 413 6.08 -8.60 22.29
N ASP A 414 5.92 -8.27 23.57
CA ASP A 414 5.31 -7.00 23.98
C ASP A 414 6.26 -5.79 23.80
N GLU A 415 7.53 -6.04 23.48
CA GLU A 415 8.46 -4.99 23.11
C GLU A 415 8.05 -4.33 21.80
N ILE A 416 7.47 -3.15 21.94
CA ILE A 416 7.28 -2.24 20.83
C ILE A 416 8.66 -1.64 20.54
N ASP A 417 9.31 -2.11 19.48
CA ASP A 417 10.47 -1.42 18.93
C ASP A 417 10.01 -0.03 18.43
N ARG A 418 10.06 0.93 19.35
CA ARG A 418 9.75 2.34 19.10
C ARG A 418 10.92 2.99 18.40
N THR A 419 11.18 2.63 17.16
CA THR A 419 11.97 3.53 16.33
C THR A 419 11.28 4.89 16.31
N PRO A 420 11.93 5.96 16.76
CA PRO A 420 11.32 7.28 16.80
C PRO A 420 10.78 7.65 15.43
N THR A 421 9.54 8.10 15.37
CA THR A 421 9.02 8.65 14.12
C THR A 421 9.70 10.00 13.90
N ARG A 422 9.74 10.49 12.64
CA ARG A 422 10.25 11.84 12.35
C ARG A 422 9.52 12.92 13.18
N GLU A 423 8.28 12.66 13.61
CA GLU A 423 7.54 13.54 14.52
C GLU A 423 8.05 13.43 15.95
N ASP A 424 8.40 12.23 16.41
CA ASP A 424 9.02 12.02 17.72
C ASP A 424 10.41 12.67 17.78
N GLU A 425 11.21 12.54 16.71
CA GLU A 425 12.52 13.21 16.59
C GLU A 425 12.36 14.73 16.62
N LYS A 426 11.38 15.28 15.86
CA LYS A 426 11.10 16.73 15.90
C LYS A 426 10.60 17.18 17.27
N LYS A 427 9.79 16.39 17.97
CA LYS A 427 9.31 16.68 19.31
C LYS A 427 10.45 16.64 20.32
N ALA A 428 11.34 15.66 20.21
CA ALA A 428 12.55 15.56 21.02
C ALA A 428 13.50 16.73 20.77
N ALA A 429 13.72 17.10 19.50
CA ALA A 429 14.53 18.25 19.13
C ALA A 429 13.95 19.58 19.66
N ARG A 430 12.62 19.76 19.58
CA ARG A 430 11.93 20.93 20.15
C ARG A 430 12.03 20.97 21.69
N ALA A 431 11.89 19.82 22.35
CA ALA A 431 12.05 19.72 23.80
C ALA A 431 13.47 20.05 24.22
N HIS A 432 14.48 19.53 23.51
CA HIS A 432 15.90 19.83 23.74
C HIS A 432 16.23 21.31 23.52
N ALA A 433 15.75 21.91 22.42
CA ALA A 433 15.93 23.34 22.17
C ALA A 433 15.28 24.22 23.25
N LYS A 434 14.10 23.81 23.77
CA LYS A 434 13.42 24.48 24.89
C LYS A 434 14.24 24.38 26.18
N GLN A 435 14.88 23.25 26.42
CA GLN A 435 15.72 23.01 27.60
C GLN A 435 16.99 23.84 27.56
N ILE A 436 17.66 23.95 26.38
CA ILE A 436 18.81 24.83 26.16
C ILE A 436 18.43 26.30 26.40
N ARG A 437 17.28 26.74 25.85
CA ARG A 437 16.80 28.11 26.05
C ARG A 437 16.50 28.40 27.53
N LYS A 438 15.97 27.44 28.25
CA LYS A 438 15.69 27.54 29.70
C LYS A 438 17.01 27.62 30.50
N GLY A 439 18.02 26.81 30.16
CA GLY A 439 19.35 26.87 30.77
C GLY A 439 20.04 28.24 30.58
N ARG A 440 20.08 28.73 29.33
CA ARG A 440 20.64 30.05 29.00
C ARG A 440 19.91 31.22 29.67
N ARG A 441 18.63 31.11 29.94
CA ARG A 441 17.83 32.11 30.67
C ARG A 441 18.13 32.08 32.16
N GLY A 442 18.43 30.91 32.74
CA GLY A 442 18.89 30.76 34.13
C GLY A 442 20.27 31.36 34.35
N GLU A 443 21.21 31.09 33.42
CA GLU A 443 22.58 31.65 33.49
C GLU A 443 22.61 33.18 33.36
N ARG A 444 21.72 33.80 32.57
CA ARG A 444 21.61 35.26 32.45
C ARG A 444 21.03 35.90 33.71
N ARG A 445 20.15 35.22 34.44
CA ARG A 445 19.64 35.74 35.73
C ARG A 445 20.67 35.64 36.88
N GLY A 446 21.49 34.57 36.88
CA GLY A 446 22.55 34.41 37.88
C GLY A 446 23.77 35.31 37.70
N ARG A 447 23.94 35.98 36.50
CA ARG A 447 25.00 36.97 36.28
C ARG A 447 24.61 38.43 36.58
N GLY A 448 23.33 38.67 36.90
CA GLY A 448 22.82 39.99 37.27
C GLY A 448 22.78 40.26 38.75
N GLU A 449 23.18 39.29 39.61
CA GLU A 449 23.20 39.38 41.06
C GLU A 449 24.63 39.31 41.66
N LYS A 450 25.66 39.78 40.90
CA LYS A 450 27.02 39.96 41.43
C LYS A 450 27.48 41.39 41.20
#